data_f60ed5101f27ede680784718968d6a01
#
_entry.id   f60ed5101f27ede680784718968d6a01
#
_cell.length_a   1.000
_cell.length_b   1.000
_cell.length_c   1.000
_cell.angle_alpha   90.00
_cell.angle_beta   90.00
_cell.angle_gamma   90.00
#
_symmetry.space_group_name_H-M   'P 1'
#
loop_
_entity.id
_entity.type
_entity.pdbx_description
1 polymer ?
#
loop_
_entity_poly.entity_id
_entity_poly.type
_entity_poly.pdbx_seq_one_letter_code
_entity_poly.pdbx_strand_id
1 'polypeptide(L)'
;FERWFEIVTAVQGVARAGATAADLGRAAIRANGGSKPWLPHFYLGHGIGVNAAEMPMIGTDLGEQFDENFVLQAGMVLVLEPVVWEDGTGGYRSEEVLVITDEGVMRLTDYPYDPYGN
;
A
#
# COMPACT_ATOMS: atom_id res chain seq x y z
N PHE A 1 14.11 5.26 3.65
CA PHE A 1 12.93 6.14 3.67
C PHE A 1 12.51 6.57 2.26
N GLU A 2 13.37 7.19 1.47
CA GLU A 2 13.05 7.74 0.14
C GLU A 2 12.34 6.73 -0.76
N ARG A 3 12.87 5.51 -0.87
CA ARG A 3 12.25 4.43 -1.65
C ARG A 3 10.85 4.07 -1.13
N TRP A 4 10.68 4.01 0.17
CA TRP A 4 9.37 3.77 0.78
C TRP A 4 8.37 4.89 0.42
N PHE A 5 8.82 6.13 0.50
CA PHE A 5 8.01 7.30 0.16
C PHE A 5 7.59 7.30 -1.31
N GLU A 6 8.50 6.95 -2.23
CA GLU A 6 8.19 6.81 -3.66
C GLU A 6 7.10 5.76 -3.90
N ILE A 7 7.21 4.60 -3.24
CA ILE A 7 6.23 3.52 -3.36
C ILE A 7 4.86 3.96 -2.84
N VAL A 8 4.80 4.52 -1.65
CA VAL A 8 3.55 5.00 -1.04
C VAL A 8 2.89 6.06 -1.90
N THR A 9 3.66 7.02 -2.41
CA THR A 9 3.17 8.06 -3.30
C THR A 9 2.61 7.49 -4.60
N ALA A 10 3.30 6.52 -5.21
CA ALA A 10 2.84 5.87 -6.43
C ALA A 10 1.53 5.10 -6.22
N VAL A 11 1.39 4.41 -5.09
CA VAL A 11 0.14 3.69 -4.76
C VAL A 11 -1.00 4.66 -4.49
N GLN A 12 -0.77 5.71 -3.73
CA GLN A 12 -1.78 6.75 -3.48
C GLN A 12 -2.25 7.41 -4.77
N GLY A 13 -1.37 7.58 -5.74
CA GLY A 13 -1.67 8.18 -7.04
C GLY A 13 -2.65 7.38 -7.92
N VAL A 14 -2.80 6.08 -7.66
CA VAL A 14 -3.73 5.20 -8.40
C VAL A 14 -4.93 4.76 -7.56
N ALA A 15 -4.84 4.85 -6.24
CA ALA A 15 -5.88 4.39 -5.32
C ALA A 15 -7.09 5.33 -5.36
N ARG A 16 -8.26 4.78 -5.71
CA ARG A 16 -9.56 5.47 -5.74
C ARG A 16 -10.68 4.45 -5.89
N ALA A 17 -11.90 4.87 -5.74
CA ALA A 17 -13.05 4.01 -6.07
C ALA A 17 -12.97 3.58 -7.55
N GLY A 18 -13.21 2.30 -7.80
CA GLY A 18 -13.14 1.70 -9.13
C GLY A 18 -11.75 1.16 -9.51
N ALA A 19 -10.68 1.55 -8.83
CA ALA A 19 -9.38 0.88 -8.97
C ALA A 19 -9.44 -0.52 -8.36
N THR A 20 -8.58 -1.42 -8.83
CA THR A 20 -8.48 -2.78 -8.27
C THR A 20 -7.31 -2.91 -7.30
N ALA A 21 -7.34 -3.92 -6.43
CA ALA A 21 -6.19 -4.24 -5.58
C ALA A 21 -4.93 -4.51 -6.42
N ALA A 22 -5.08 -5.11 -7.61
CA ALA A 22 -3.98 -5.34 -8.55
C ALA A 22 -3.37 -4.03 -9.08
N ASP A 23 -4.17 -2.98 -9.30
CA ASP A 23 -3.64 -1.66 -9.72
C ASP A 23 -2.68 -1.09 -8.68
N LEU A 24 -3.03 -1.22 -7.40
CA LEU A 24 -2.17 -0.80 -6.29
C LEU A 24 -0.87 -1.62 -6.24
N GLY A 25 -1.00 -2.94 -6.35
CA GLY A 25 0.17 -3.85 -6.39
C GLY A 25 1.11 -3.53 -7.55
N ARG A 26 0.57 -3.34 -8.76
CA ARG A 26 1.35 -2.97 -9.95
C ARG A 26 2.04 -1.61 -9.79
N ALA A 27 1.38 -0.62 -9.20
CA ALA A 27 1.98 0.69 -8.94
C ALA A 27 3.17 0.57 -7.98
N ALA A 28 3.02 -0.20 -6.89
CA ALA A 28 4.08 -0.45 -5.93
C ALA A 28 5.29 -1.17 -6.56
N ILE A 29 5.04 -2.21 -7.36
CA ILE A 29 6.09 -2.96 -8.07
C ILE A 29 6.86 -2.05 -9.03
N ARG A 30 6.16 -1.23 -9.83
CA ARG A 30 6.82 -0.28 -10.75
C ARG A 30 7.70 0.71 -9.99
N ALA A 31 7.19 1.29 -8.91
CA ALA A 31 7.95 2.24 -8.09
C ALA A 31 9.16 1.60 -7.40
N ASN A 32 9.10 0.29 -7.16
CA ASN A 32 10.20 -0.47 -6.55
C ASN A 32 11.11 -1.17 -7.58
N GLY A 33 11.17 -0.67 -8.81
CA GLY A 33 12.07 -1.19 -9.83
C GLY A 33 11.75 -2.60 -10.34
N GLY A 34 10.49 -3.01 -10.25
CA GLY A 34 10.00 -4.31 -10.71
C GLY A 34 9.92 -5.41 -9.65
N SER A 35 10.35 -5.14 -8.43
CA SER A 35 10.30 -6.09 -7.31
C SER A 35 9.14 -5.79 -6.37
N LYS A 36 8.57 -6.82 -5.76
CA LYS A 36 7.47 -6.69 -4.79
C LYS A 36 7.96 -6.04 -3.49
N PRO A 37 7.50 -4.82 -3.14
CA PRO A 37 7.98 -4.11 -1.95
C PRO A 37 7.21 -4.51 -0.69
N TRP A 38 6.97 -5.80 -0.49
CA TRP A 38 6.35 -6.36 0.71
C TRP A 38 6.98 -7.68 1.16
N LEU A 39 7.76 -8.34 0.30
CA LEU A 39 8.46 -9.56 0.70
C LEU A 39 9.62 -9.23 1.65
N PRO A 40 9.84 -10.02 2.70
CA PRO A 40 9.20 -11.30 3.04
C PRO A 40 7.88 -11.18 3.82
N HIS A 41 7.31 -10.00 3.95
CA HIS A 41 5.99 -9.81 4.53
C HIS A 41 4.89 -10.37 3.59
N PHE A 42 3.67 -10.56 4.08
CA PHE A 42 2.62 -11.28 3.37
C PHE A 42 1.88 -10.41 2.35
N TYR A 43 1.84 -9.09 2.52
CA TYR A 43 1.04 -8.18 1.71
C TYR A 43 1.63 -6.76 1.68
N LEU A 44 1.24 -6.02 0.68
CA LEU A 44 1.53 -4.58 0.54
C LEU A 44 0.66 -3.74 1.46
N GLY A 45 -0.58 -4.16 1.65
CA GLY A 45 -1.56 -3.46 2.46
C GLY A 45 -2.81 -4.30 2.67
N HIS A 46 -3.70 -3.82 3.54
CA HIS A 46 -4.92 -4.52 3.88
C HIS A 46 -6.04 -3.55 4.28
N GLY A 47 -7.28 -4.05 4.28
CA GLY A 47 -8.41 -3.34 4.87
C GLY A 47 -8.30 -3.30 6.39
N ILE A 48 -8.91 -2.31 6.99
CA ILE A 48 -9.11 -2.18 8.44
C ILE A 48 -10.54 -1.74 8.72
N GLY A 49 -11.16 -2.38 9.69
CA GLY A 49 -12.54 -2.11 10.10
C GLY A 49 -12.77 -2.62 11.51
N VAL A 50 -13.66 -3.62 11.65
CA VAL A 50 -13.88 -4.30 12.94
C VAL A 50 -12.63 -5.09 13.35
N ASN A 51 -11.94 -5.69 12.38
CA ASN A 51 -10.66 -6.38 12.59
C ASN A 51 -9.49 -5.47 12.24
N ALA A 52 -8.35 -5.70 12.89
CA ALA A 52 -7.11 -4.97 12.62
C ALA A 52 -6.58 -5.22 11.20
N ALA A 53 -6.87 -6.38 10.62
CA ALA A 53 -6.60 -6.69 9.22
C ALA A 53 -7.77 -7.48 8.65
N GLU A 54 -8.36 -6.99 7.58
CA GLU A 54 -9.46 -7.62 6.86
C GLU A 54 -9.36 -7.36 5.37
N MET A 55 -10.25 -7.94 4.58
CA MET A 55 -10.24 -7.70 3.13
C MET A 55 -10.47 -6.21 2.78
N PRO A 56 -9.83 -5.71 1.73
CA PRO A 56 -8.95 -6.44 0.81
C PRO A 56 -7.57 -6.71 1.40
N MET A 57 -6.97 -7.84 1.05
CA MET A 57 -5.53 -8.08 1.22
C MET A 57 -4.87 -7.78 -0.13
N ILE A 58 -4.00 -6.81 -0.19
CA ILE A 58 -3.42 -6.29 -1.43
C ILE A 58 -2.01 -6.84 -1.59
N GLY A 59 -1.72 -7.42 -2.76
CA GLY A 59 -0.41 -7.96 -3.06
C GLY A 59 -0.11 -9.27 -2.35
N THR A 60 -1.12 -10.08 -2.06
CA THR A 60 -0.97 -11.39 -1.43
C THR A 60 -0.50 -12.48 -2.41
N ASP A 61 -0.16 -13.65 -1.87
CA ASP A 61 0.12 -14.85 -2.66
C ASP A 61 -1.14 -15.48 -3.28
N LEU A 62 -2.32 -14.90 -3.07
CA LEU A 62 -3.56 -15.31 -3.73
C LEU A 62 -3.53 -15.05 -5.25
N GLY A 63 -2.57 -14.24 -5.69
CA GLY A 63 -2.26 -14.00 -7.09
C GLY A 63 -2.96 -12.77 -7.68
N GLU A 64 -2.38 -12.29 -8.77
CA GLU A 64 -2.83 -11.07 -9.45
C GLU A 64 -4.29 -11.17 -9.93
N GLN A 65 -4.73 -12.35 -10.38
CA GLN A 65 -6.11 -12.55 -10.82
C GLN A 65 -7.12 -12.35 -9.67
N PHE A 66 -6.75 -12.74 -8.45
CA PHE A 66 -7.58 -12.48 -7.28
C PHE A 66 -7.67 -10.98 -7.01
N ASP A 67 -6.53 -10.30 -7.04
CA ASP A 67 -6.43 -8.86 -6.81
C ASP A 67 -7.15 -8.04 -7.91
N GLU A 68 -7.16 -8.50 -9.17
CA GLU A 68 -7.91 -7.89 -10.27
C GLU A 68 -9.42 -7.92 -10.07
N ASN A 69 -9.93 -8.94 -9.40
CA ASN A 69 -11.37 -9.07 -9.11
C ASN A 69 -11.81 -8.27 -7.87
N PHE A 70 -10.88 -7.73 -7.10
CA PHE A 70 -11.21 -6.92 -5.94
C PHE A 70 -11.22 -5.43 -6.29
N VAL A 71 -12.41 -4.87 -6.46
CA VAL A 71 -12.61 -3.46 -6.81
C VAL A 71 -12.77 -2.63 -5.54
N LEU A 72 -11.97 -1.58 -5.40
CA LEU A 72 -12.04 -0.64 -4.29
C LEU A 72 -13.32 0.22 -4.39
N GLN A 73 -13.91 0.47 -3.25
CA GLN A 73 -15.11 1.31 -3.12
C GLN A 73 -14.84 2.50 -2.22
N ALA A 74 -15.50 3.62 -2.49
CA ALA A 74 -15.46 4.79 -1.63
C ALA A 74 -15.89 4.44 -0.20
N GLY A 75 -15.18 4.96 0.78
CA GLY A 75 -15.41 4.68 2.20
C GLY A 75 -14.59 3.50 2.75
N MET A 76 -13.96 2.68 1.90
CA MET A 76 -13.02 1.66 2.37
C MET A 76 -11.82 2.32 3.06
N VAL A 77 -11.39 1.74 4.17
CA VAL A 77 -10.19 2.17 4.90
C VAL A 77 -9.11 1.12 4.70
N LEU A 78 -7.95 1.57 4.25
CA LEU A 78 -6.80 0.71 3.97
C LEU A 78 -5.61 1.11 4.83
N VAL A 79 -4.85 0.12 5.27
CA VAL A 79 -3.48 0.29 5.75
C VAL A 79 -2.54 -0.06 4.60
N LEU A 80 -1.64 0.86 4.26
CA LEU A 80 -0.61 0.67 3.24
C LEU A 80 0.74 0.60 3.94
N GLU A 81 1.45 -0.52 3.80
CA GLU A 81 2.65 -0.81 4.59
C GLU A 81 3.77 -1.47 3.78
N PRO A 82 4.24 -0.85 2.69
CA PRO A 82 5.35 -1.41 1.94
C PRO A 82 6.60 -1.57 2.80
N VAL A 83 7.36 -2.60 2.49
CA VAL A 83 8.64 -2.90 3.15
C VAL A 83 9.76 -2.74 2.14
N VAL A 84 10.76 -1.96 2.49
CA VAL A 84 11.97 -1.78 1.69
C VAL A 84 13.13 -2.43 2.42
N TRP A 85 13.73 -3.44 1.79
CA TRP A 85 14.88 -4.15 2.33
C TRP A 85 16.16 -3.80 1.59
N GLU A 86 17.24 -3.72 2.34
CA GLU A 86 18.60 -3.61 1.82
C GLU A 86 19.43 -4.72 2.44
N ASP A 87 19.84 -5.69 1.62
CA ASP A 87 20.55 -6.87 2.06
C ASP A 87 21.83 -6.51 2.84
N GLY A 88 21.98 -7.11 4.02
CA GLY A 88 23.12 -6.88 4.91
C GLY A 88 23.03 -5.60 5.76
N THR A 89 22.03 -4.75 5.53
CA THR A 89 21.87 -3.47 6.25
C THR A 89 20.62 -3.47 7.12
N GLY A 90 19.47 -3.85 6.56
CA GLY A 90 18.20 -3.85 7.27
C GLY A 90 17.05 -3.47 6.38
N GLY A 91 15.91 -3.11 6.98
CA GLY A 91 14.72 -2.71 6.27
C GLY A 91 14.05 -1.48 6.88
N TYR A 92 13.25 -0.83 6.07
CA TYR A 92 12.38 0.25 6.48
C TYR A 92 10.92 -0.12 6.18
N ARG A 93 10.07 -0.01 7.19
CA ARG A 93 8.62 -0.12 7.06
C ARG A 93 7.97 0.99 7.88
N SER A 94 7.00 1.62 7.29
CA SER A 94 6.05 2.50 7.96
C SER A 94 4.66 2.20 7.42
N GLU A 95 3.65 2.67 8.09
CA GLU A 95 2.26 2.41 7.74
C GLU A 95 1.54 3.73 7.49
N GLU A 96 0.66 3.73 6.50
CA GLU A 96 -0.23 4.84 6.21
C GLU A 96 -1.68 4.36 6.19
N VAL A 97 -2.55 5.08 6.88
CA VAL A 97 -3.98 4.77 6.88
C VAL A 97 -4.72 5.71 5.95
N LEU A 98 -5.39 5.13 4.97
CA LEU A 98 -6.04 5.83 3.87
C LEU A 98 -7.53 5.52 3.80
N VAL A 99 -8.35 6.54 3.54
CA VAL A 99 -9.73 6.35 3.13
C VAL A 99 -9.82 6.47 1.61
N ILE A 100 -10.43 5.48 0.97
CA ILE A 100 -10.72 5.54 -0.47
C ILE A 100 -11.88 6.52 -0.71
N THR A 101 -11.67 7.44 -1.66
CA THR A 101 -12.69 8.37 -2.13
C THR A 101 -12.98 8.13 -3.61
N ASP A 102 -13.98 8.80 -4.18
CA ASP A 102 -14.30 8.68 -5.60
C ASP A 102 -13.16 9.16 -6.50
N GLU A 103 -12.39 10.15 -6.06
CA GLU A 103 -11.34 10.79 -6.87
C GLU A 103 -9.92 10.41 -6.45
N GLY A 104 -9.73 9.77 -5.30
CA GLY A 104 -8.41 9.46 -4.78
C GLY A 104 -8.44 8.86 -3.39
N VAL A 105 -7.55 9.35 -2.53
CA VAL A 105 -7.46 8.93 -1.13
C VAL A 105 -7.39 10.12 -0.19
N MET A 106 -7.85 9.91 1.04
CA MET A 106 -7.65 10.84 2.15
C MET A 106 -6.81 10.15 3.23
N ARG A 107 -5.71 10.77 3.62
CA ARG A 107 -4.90 10.28 4.75
C ARG A 107 -5.63 10.54 6.06
N LEU A 108 -5.65 9.54 6.93
CA LEU A 108 -6.17 9.67 8.30
C LEU A 108 -5.09 10.04 9.31
N THR A 109 -3.83 9.85 8.96
CA THR A 109 -2.69 10.21 9.81
C THR A 109 -2.17 11.60 9.45
N ASP A 110 -1.77 12.36 10.47
CA ASP A 110 -1.18 13.70 10.33
C ASP A 110 0.33 13.68 10.62
N TYR A 111 0.93 12.51 10.54
CA TYR A 111 2.35 12.35 10.80
C TYR A 111 3.16 12.73 9.54
N PRO A 112 4.24 13.54 9.66
CA PRO A 112 5.08 13.86 8.52
C PRO A 112 5.83 12.62 8.04
N TYR A 113 6.02 12.51 6.72
CA TYR A 113 6.77 11.39 6.14
C TYR A 113 8.29 11.50 6.33
N ASP A 114 8.76 12.48 7.05
CA ASP A 114 10.18 12.65 7.34
C ASP A 114 10.54 11.99 8.68
N PRO A 115 11.23 10.85 8.68
CA PRO A 115 11.62 10.16 9.90
C PRO A 115 12.73 10.89 10.69
N TYR A 116 13.34 11.89 10.09
CA TYR A 116 14.46 12.64 10.69
C TYR A 116 14.06 14.00 11.23
N GLY A 117 12.82 14.43 11.00
CA GLY A 117 12.26 15.66 11.58
C GLY A 117 12.88 16.95 11.02
N ASN A 118 13.26 16.92 9.78
CA ASN A 118 13.80 18.11 9.09
C ASN A 118 12.73 19.10 8.69
#